data_1bf0c304a268d0e377a075935f0153d9
#
_entry.id   1bf0c304a268d0e377a075935f0153d9
#
_cell.length_a   1.000
_cell.length_b   1.000
_cell.length_c   1.000
_cell.angle_alpha   90.00
_cell.angle_beta   90.00
_cell.angle_gamma   90.00
#
_symmetry.space_group_name_H-M   'P 1'
#
loop_
_entity.id
_entity.type
_entity.pdbx_description
1 polymer ?
#
loop_
_entity_poly.entity_id
_entity_poly.type
_entity_poly.pdbx_seq_one_letter_code
_entity_poly.pdbx_strand_id
1 'polypeptide(L)'
;MAGIFLGGLWCIHSVLFSLAQTVLQYGLFVILCSGVYFALTLNRPRSGHAGIGKNLVAGLTFAYGASAGVHAYSPILPFGDMVFSSEVLLFAAFCVFNMTAIDFWQLEGEDDEDAAAVLNMGTLLIGGIAMFIYMSTLKRESIFFYEDFYHEQAFYKPFAVGLLVGAAILFLLNQARRRFEADAYRVLVDVAVVAPVFVFWVMIAIDGELRT
;
A
#
# COMPACT_ATOMS: atom_id res chain seq x y z
N MET A 1 -33.05 0.92 20.07
CA MET A 1 -31.83 1.76 20.14
C MET A 1 -30.85 1.28 21.23
N ALA A 2 -31.29 1.09 22.50
CA ALA A 2 -30.39 0.65 23.58
C ALA A 2 -29.69 -0.71 23.33
N GLY A 3 -30.38 -1.69 22.73
CA GLY A 3 -29.79 -3.00 22.44
C GLY A 3 -28.64 -2.97 21.41
N ILE A 4 -28.72 -2.08 20.40
CA ILE A 4 -27.66 -1.91 19.40
C ILE A 4 -26.44 -1.27 20.06
N PHE A 5 -26.66 -0.31 20.95
CA PHE A 5 -25.58 0.37 21.68
C PHE A 5 -24.86 -0.57 22.65
N LEU A 6 -25.62 -1.38 23.42
CA LEU A 6 -25.06 -2.37 24.33
C LEU A 6 -24.33 -3.50 23.58
N GLY A 7 -24.88 -3.96 22.45
CA GLY A 7 -24.19 -4.91 21.58
C GLY A 7 -22.89 -4.37 21.01
N GLY A 8 -22.87 -3.11 20.56
CA GLY A 8 -21.67 -2.44 20.11
C GLY A 8 -20.61 -2.30 21.20
N LEU A 9 -20.99 -1.89 22.43
CA LEU A 9 -20.07 -1.82 23.56
C LEU A 9 -19.50 -3.18 23.96
N TRP A 10 -20.34 -4.21 23.93
CA TRP A 10 -19.89 -5.58 24.22
C TRP A 10 -18.90 -6.10 23.18
N CYS A 11 -19.15 -5.85 21.88
CA CYS A 11 -18.20 -6.16 20.81
C CYS A 11 -16.87 -5.42 20.99
N ILE A 12 -16.90 -4.12 21.27
CA ILE A 12 -15.70 -3.33 21.54
C ILE A 12 -14.92 -3.87 22.74
N HIS A 13 -15.62 -4.17 23.82
CA HIS A 13 -15.01 -4.76 25.02
C HIS A 13 -14.35 -6.11 24.67
N SER A 14 -15.08 -7.01 24.00
CA SER A 14 -14.55 -8.34 23.64
C SER A 14 -13.33 -8.23 22.71
N VAL A 15 -13.34 -7.32 21.74
CA VAL A 15 -12.20 -7.05 20.83
C VAL A 15 -11.01 -6.52 21.64
N LEU A 16 -11.19 -5.54 22.51
CA LEU A 16 -10.12 -4.92 23.27
C LEU A 16 -9.45 -5.89 24.26
N PHE A 17 -10.21 -6.82 24.85
CA PHE A 17 -9.68 -7.75 25.86
C PHE A 17 -9.25 -9.10 25.29
N SER A 18 -9.68 -9.47 24.07
CA SER A 18 -9.30 -10.74 23.42
C SER A 18 -8.14 -10.57 22.43
N LEU A 19 -7.87 -9.36 21.94
CA LEU A 19 -6.79 -9.13 21.00
C LEU A 19 -5.43 -9.06 21.70
N ALA A 20 -4.43 -9.64 21.05
CA ALA A 20 -3.05 -9.50 21.51
C ALA A 20 -2.65 -8.01 21.58
N GLN A 21 -1.86 -7.65 22.57
CA GLN A 21 -1.44 -6.25 22.80
C GLN A 21 -0.82 -5.61 21.54
N THR A 22 -0.09 -6.38 20.74
CA THR A 22 0.47 -5.96 19.44
C THR A 22 -0.61 -5.52 18.46
N VAL A 23 -1.70 -6.30 18.32
CA VAL A 23 -2.83 -5.95 17.43
C VAL A 23 -3.49 -4.63 17.86
N LEU A 24 -3.60 -4.40 19.17
CA LEU A 24 -4.15 -3.16 19.71
C LEU A 24 -3.25 -1.96 19.40
N GLN A 25 -1.93 -2.10 19.53
CA GLN A 25 -0.97 -1.04 19.20
C GLN A 25 -1.05 -0.65 17.72
N TYR A 26 -1.06 -1.63 16.82
CA TYR A 26 -1.20 -1.40 15.38
C TYR A 26 -2.56 -0.80 15.02
N GLY A 27 -3.63 -1.32 15.61
CA GLY A 27 -4.98 -0.81 15.39
C GLY A 27 -5.12 0.64 15.85
N LEU A 28 -4.56 0.99 17.01
CA LEU A 28 -4.57 2.35 17.54
C LEU A 28 -3.81 3.32 16.62
N PHE A 29 -2.65 2.89 16.11
CA PHE A 29 -1.87 3.68 15.15
C PHE A 29 -2.64 3.95 13.87
N VAL A 30 -3.29 2.93 13.28
CA VAL A 30 -4.12 3.08 12.07
C VAL A 30 -5.33 3.98 12.34
N ILE A 31 -5.97 3.87 13.50
CA ILE A 31 -7.08 4.76 13.92
C ILE A 31 -6.59 6.20 14.02
N LEU A 32 -5.41 6.43 14.59
CA LEU A 32 -4.82 7.77 14.69
C LEU A 32 -4.56 8.37 13.29
N CYS A 33 -3.93 7.60 12.40
CA CYS A 33 -3.70 8.01 11.02
C CYS A 33 -5.01 8.31 10.28
N SER A 34 -6.04 7.46 10.48
CA SER A 34 -7.37 7.69 9.92
C SER A 34 -8.02 8.96 10.48
N GLY A 35 -7.87 9.22 11.77
CA GLY A 35 -8.34 10.45 12.41
C GLY A 35 -7.69 11.70 11.81
N VAL A 36 -6.38 11.68 11.59
CA VAL A 36 -5.66 12.77 10.91
C VAL A 36 -6.17 12.95 9.47
N TYR A 37 -6.36 11.85 8.72
CA TYR A 37 -6.94 11.92 7.38
C TYR A 37 -8.31 12.58 7.35
N PHE A 38 -9.22 12.20 8.26
CA PHE A 38 -10.54 12.80 8.37
C PHE A 38 -10.46 14.27 8.77
N ALA A 39 -9.60 14.62 9.73
CA ALA A 39 -9.41 16.01 10.14
C ALA A 39 -8.93 16.90 8.98
N LEU A 40 -7.98 16.41 8.17
CA LEU A 40 -7.52 17.11 6.98
C LEU A 40 -8.61 17.21 5.89
N THR A 41 -9.46 16.19 5.76
CA THR A 41 -10.55 16.17 4.79
C THR A 41 -11.69 17.13 5.17
N LEU A 42 -12.06 17.18 6.46
CA LEU A 42 -13.14 18.04 6.95
C LEU A 42 -12.77 19.53 6.97
N ASN A 43 -11.49 19.85 7.22
CA ASN A 43 -11.00 21.22 7.31
C ASN A 43 -10.54 21.82 5.98
N ARG A 44 -10.94 21.26 4.84
CA ARG A 44 -10.50 21.71 3.52
C ARG A 44 -10.86 23.17 3.24
N PRO A 45 -9.87 24.04 2.96
CA PRO A 45 -10.13 25.23 2.17
C PRO A 45 -10.46 24.79 0.74
N ARG A 46 -11.45 25.40 0.13
CA ARG A 46 -11.92 25.11 -1.26
C ARG A 46 -10.88 25.35 -2.37
N SER A 47 -9.64 25.68 -2.05
CA SER A 47 -8.56 25.98 -3.02
C SER A 47 -7.71 24.72 -3.29
N GLY A 48 -7.51 24.40 -4.56
CA GLY A 48 -7.02 23.13 -5.11
C GLY A 48 -5.68 22.54 -4.65
N HIS A 49 -4.88 23.20 -3.82
CA HIS A 49 -3.53 22.74 -3.44
C HIS A 49 -3.49 21.81 -2.19
N ALA A 50 -4.61 21.55 -1.56
CA ALA A 50 -4.68 20.71 -0.35
C ALA A 50 -4.65 19.18 -0.63
N GLY A 51 -4.52 18.75 -1.90
CA GLY A 51 -4.62 17.35 -2.31
C GLY A 51 -3.46 16.48 -1.82
N ILE A 52 -2.22 16.94 -1.97
CA ILE A 52 -1.02 16.12 -1.73
C ILE A 52 -0.93 15.65 -0.26
N GLY A 53 -1.15 16.56 0.70
CA GLY A 53 -1.10 16.19 2.13
C GLY A 53 -2.16 15.17 2.51
N LYS A 54 -3.39 15.30 1.99
CA LYS A 54 -4.47 14.33 2.19
C LYS A 54 -4.09 12.97 1.60
N ASN A 55 -3.57 12.95 0.38
CA ASN A 55 -3.20 11.71 -0.32
C ASN A 55 -2.02 11.03 0.35
N LEU A 56 -1.07 11.80 0.87
CA LEU A 56 0.03 11.29 1.68
C LEU A 56 -0.49 10.54 2.90
N VAL A 57 -1.33 11.20 3.70
CA VAL A 57 -1.90 10.57 4.92
C VAL A 57 -2.79 9.39 4.57
N ALA A 58 -3.60 9.48 3.51
CA ALA A 58 -4.45 8.39 3.06
C ALA A 58 -3.63 7.17 2.60
N GLY A 59 -2.60 7.38 1.78
CA GLY A 59 -1.72 6.31 1.29
C GLY A 59 -0.94 5.64 2.43
N LEU A 60 -0.42 6.43 3.38
CA LEU A 60 0.20 5.90 4.60
C LEU A 60 -0.79 5.09 5.44
N THR A 61 -1.99 5.63 5.68
CA THR A 61 -3.03 4.93 6.45
C THR A 61 -3.38 3.59 5.82
N PHE A 62 -3.54 3.56 4.50
CA PHE A 62 -3.85 2.33 3.78
C PHE A 62 -2.71 1.33 3.87
N ALA A 63 -1.47 1.75 3.64
CA ALA A 63 -0.30 0.88 3.70
C ALA A 63 -0.08 0.30 5.10
N TYR A 64 -0.17 1.13 6.13
CA TYR A 64 -0.06 0.65 7.52
C TYR A 64 -1.22 -0.22 7.93
N GLY A 65 -2.45 0.08 7.49
CA GLY A 65 -3.61 -0.77 7.72
C GLY A 65 -3.46 -2.15 7.10
N ALA A 66 -3.00 -2.23 5.86
CA ALA A 66 -2.73 -3.49 5.17
C ALA A 66 -1.58 -4.29 5.83
N SER A 67 -0.53 -3.60 6.29
CA SER A 67 0.63 -4.22 6.92
C SER A 67 0.37 -4.64 8.36
N ALA A 68 -0.55 -3.97 9.07
CA ALA A 68 -0.83 -4.21 10.48
C ALA A 68 -1.23 -5.66 10.76
N GLY A 69 -2.05 -6.27 9.90
CA GLY A 69 -2.47 -7.67 10.03
C GLY A 69 -1.29 -8.63 9.99
N VAL A 70 -0.36 -8.42 9.06
CA VAL A 70 0.83 -9.27 8.91
C VAL A 70 1.75 -9.14 10.12
N HIS A 71 2.05 -7.91 10.54
CA HIS A 71 3.00 -7.64 11.63
C HIS A 71 2.43 -7.98 13.02
N ALA A 72 1.13 -7.82 13.22
CA ALA A 72 0.49 -8.14 14.49
C ALA A 72 0.57 -9.64 14.84
N TYR A 73 0.61 -10.49 13.81
CA TYR A 73 0.76 -11.94 13.96
C TYR A 73 2.21 -12.43 13.77
N SER A 74 3.14 -11.55 13.47
CA SER A 74 4.57 -11.86 13.38
C SER A 74 5.28 -11.34 14.62
N PRO A 75 5.53 -12.17 15.65
CA PRO A 75 6.08 -11.73 16.93
C PRO A 75 7.55 -11.28 16.85
N ILE A 76 8.17 -11.37 15.69
CA ILE A 76 9.60 -11.20 15.49
C ILE A 76 9.98 -9.73 15.29
N LEU A 77 9.06 -8.87 14.82
CA LEU A 77 9.37 -7.48 14.48
C LEU A 77 8.80 -6.50 15.51
N PRO A 78 9.63 -5.62 16.11
CA PRO A 78 9.17 -4.50 16.92
C PRO A 78 8.31 -3.54 16.09
N PHE A 79 7.39 -2.82 16.76
CA PHE A 79 6.49 -1.87 16.10
C PHE A 79 7.25 -0.81 15.27
N GLY A 80 8.39 -0.31 15.77
CA GLY A 80 9.19 0.67 15.07
C GLY A 80 9.75 0.16 13.73
N ASP A 81 10.12 -1.11 13.67
CA ASP A 81 10.67 -1.73 12.46
C ASP A 81 9.61 -1.87 11.38
N MET A 82 8.33 -2.10 11.76
CA MET A 82 7.24 -2.04 10.79
C MET A 82 7.05 -0.65 10.20
N VAL A 83 6.98 0.38 11.05
CA VAL A 83 6.70 1.75 10.61
C VAL A 83 7.77 2.26 9.64
N PHE A 84 9.01 1.84 9.84
CA PHE A 84 10.16 2.27 9.03
C PHE A 84 10.68 1.21 8.07
N SER A 85 9.95 0.09 7.89
CA SER A 85 10.36 -0.90 6.90
C SER A 85 10.31 -0.32 5.49
N SER A 86 11.34 -0.64 4.70
CA SER A 86 11.45 -0.20 3.31
C SER A 86 10.25 -0.63 2.46
N GLU A 87 9.72 -1.82 2.76
CA GLU A 87 8.60 -2.42 2.06
C GLU A 87 7.30 -1.66 2.32
N VAL A 88 7.01 -1.36 3.59
CA VAL A 88 5.82 -0.60 3.96
C VAL A 88 5.89 0.82 3.42
N LEU A 89 7.07 1.47 3.50
CA LEU A 89 7.27 2.82 2.96
C LEU A 89 7.14 2.85 1.43
N LEU A 90 7.69 1.86 0.73
CA LEU A 90 7.57 1.78 -0.73
C LEU A 90 6.12 1.50 -1.16
N PHE A 91 5.43 0.61 -0.45
CA PHE A 91 4.00 0.37 -0.68
C PHE A 91 3.15 1.60 -0.35
N ALA A 92 3.47 2.33 0.71
CA ALA A 92 2.83 3.59 1.05
C ALA A 92 3.03 4.63 -0.06
N ALA A 93 4.25 4.78 -0.58
CA ALA A 93 4.52 5.66 -1.71
C ALA A 93 3.68 5.28 -2.93
N PHE A 94 3.58 3.99 -3.25
CA PHE A 94 2.74 3.50 -4.34
C PHE A 94 1.26 3.86 -4.12
N CYS A 95 0.72 3.68 -2.91
CA CYS A 95 -0.65 4.06 -2.56
C CYS A 95 -0.87 5.58 -2.67
N VAL A 96 0.11 6.40 -2.25
CA VAL A 96 0.06 7.86 -2.39
C VAL A 96 -0.04 8.27 -3.84
N PHE A 97 0.81 7.70 -4.72
CA PHE A 97 0.75 7.98 -6.15
C PHE A 97 -0.55 7.53 -6.78
N ASN A 98 -1.08 6.38 -6.38
CA ASN A 98 -2.40 5.90 -6.82
C ASN A 98 -3.51 6.90 -6.47
N MET A 99 -3.58 7.36 -5.23
CA MET A 99 -4.58 8.34 -4.80
C MET A 99 -4.38 9.70 -5.47
N THR A 100 -3.14 10.10 -5.69
CA THR A 100 -2.82 11.35 -6.39
C THR A 100 -3.26 11.27 -7.86
N ALA A 101 -3.09 10.12 -8.51
CA ALA A 101 -3.58 9.90 -9.86
C ALA A 101 -5.11 10.04 -9.94
N ILE A 102 -5.85 9.48 -8.99
CA ILE A 102 -7.32 9.60 -8.94
C ILE A 102 -7.74 11.07 -8.73
N ASP A 103 -7.17 11.74 -7.72
CA ASP A 103 -7.52 13.14 -7.42
C ASP A 103 -7.20 14.08 -8.58
N PHE A 104 -6.06 13.85 -9.23
CA PHE A 104 -5.64 14.64 -10.38
C PHE A 104 -6.66 14.56 -11.52
N TRP A 105 -7.10 13.34 -11.86
CA TRP A 105 -8.07 13.11 -12.92
C TRP A 105 -9.47 13.65 -12.62
N GLN A 106 -9.83 13.73 -11.34
CA GLN A 106 -11.13 14.25 -10.93
C GLN A 106 -11.21 15.77 -10.82
N LEU A 107 -10.09 16.44 -10.55
CA LEU A 107 -10.08 17.84 -10.15
C LEU A 107 -9.53 18.80 -11.23
N GLU A 108 -8.54 18.39 -12.00
CA GLU A 108 -7.78 19.33 -12.85
C GLU A 108 -8.01 19.14 -14.37
N GLY A 109 -8.72 18.09 -14.76
CA GLY A 109 -9.03 17.82 -16.15
C GLY A 109 -7.87 17.20 -16.94
N GLU A 110 -8.17 16.83 -18.19
CA GLU A 110 -7.31 15.99 -19.01
C GLU A 110 -6.02 16.68 -19.53
N ASP A 111 -5.90 17.99 -19.36
CA ASP A 111 -4.92 18.81 -20.11
C ASP A 111 -3.66 19.22 -19.33
N ASP A 112 -3.53 18.87 -18.04
CA ASP A 112 -2.32 19.20 -17.30
C ASP A 112 -1.20 18.18 -17.57
N GLU A 113 -0.32 18.54 -18.51
CA GLU A 113 0.83 17.72 -18.91
C GLU A 113 1.89 17.61 -17.79
N ASP A 114 2.05 18.65 -16.97
CA ASP A 114 3.06 18.69 -15.91
C ASP A 114 2.73 17.69 -14.81
N ALA A 115 1.48 17.62 -14.39
CA ALA A 115 1.08 16.67 -13.37
C ALA A 115 1.08 15.23 -13.89
N ALA A 116 0.74 15.01 -15.16
CA ALA A 116 0.92 13.71 -15.79
C ALA A 116 2.39 13.28 -15.85
N ALA A 117 3.31 14.22 -16.11
CA ALA A 117 4.73 13.94 -16.07
C ALA A 117 5.21 13.56 -14.66
N VAL A 118 4.74 14.27 -13.63
CA VAL A 118 5.05 13.95 -12.22
C VAL A 118 4.55 12.55 -11.85
N LEU A 119 3.31 12.19 -12.23
CA LEU A 119 2.77 10.84 -11.99
C LEU A 119 3.58 9.77 -12.71
N ASN A 120 3.95 10.01 -13.97
CA ASN A 120 4.79 9.08 -14.74
C ASN A 120 6.18 8.92 -14.11
N MET A 121 6.83 10.01 -13.70
CA MET A 121 8.13 9.93 -13.02
C MET A 121 8.04 9.20 -11.70
N GLY A 122 6.99 9.45 -10.91
CA GLY A 122 6.76 8.77 -9.64
C GLY A 122 6.55 7.27 -9.80
N THR A 123 5.74 6.84 -10.76
CA THR A 123 5.52 5.42 -11.03
C THR A 123 6.78 4.73 -11.57
N LEU A 124 7.55 5.40 -12.42
CA LEU A 124 8.85 4.89 -12.88
C LEU A 124 9.87 4.78 -11.75
N LEU A 125 9.89 5.74 -10.84
CA LEU A 125 10.77 5.70 -9.67
C LEU A 125 10.43 4.51 -8.76
N ILE A 126 9.14 4.30 -8.45
CA ILE A 126 8.68 3.16 -7.64
C ILE A 126 9.02 1.85 -8.33
N GLY A 127 8.74 1.74 -9.63
CA GLY A 127 9.10 0.57 -10.44
C GLY A 127 10.61 0.32 -10.48
N GLY A 128 11.41 1.37 -10.60
CA GLY A 128 12.87 1.31 -10.57
C GLY A 128 13.41 0.81 -9.22
N ILE A 129 12.87 1.31 -8.10
CA ILE A 129 13.23 0.84 -6.75
C ILE A 129 12.80 -0.62 -6.56
N ALA A 130 11.59 -0.99 -6.96
CA ALA A 130 11.12 -2.37 -6.90
C ALA A 130 12.01 -3.31 -7.72
N MET A 131 12.41 -2.90 -8.92
CA MET A 131 13.35 -3.65 -9.77
C MET A 131 14.73 -3.78 -9.12
N PHE A 132 15.23 -2.70 -8.50
CA PHE A 132 16.51 -2.74 -7.78
C PHE A 132 16.46 -3.71 -6.59
N ILE A 133 15.37 -3.71 -5.81
CA ILE A 133 15.16 -4.67 -4.71
C ILE A 133 15.17 -6.10 -5.28
N TYR A 134 14.41 -6.35 -6.35
CA TYR A 134 14.35 -7.66 -7.01
C TYR A 134 15.74 -8.14 -7.45
N MET A 135 16.50 -7.30 -8.15
CA MET A 135 17.85 -7.64 -8.62
C MET A 135 18.84 -7.84 -7.48
N SER A 136 18.73 -7.10 -6.40
CA SER A 136 19.60 -7.26 -5.22
C SER A 136 19.32 -8.57 -4.48
N THR A 137 18.06 -9.02 -4.43
CA THR A 137 17.71 -10.32 -3.86
C THR A 137 18.25 -11.48 -4.71
N LEU A 138 18.15 -11.41 -6.05
CA LEU A 138 18.72 -12.41 -6.94
C LEU A 138 20.25 -12.54 -6.76
N LYS A 139 20.95 -11.41 -6.59
CA LYS A 139 22.39 -11.43 -6.39
C LYS A 139 22.79 -12.06 -5.05
N ARG A 140 22.00 -11.85 -3.99
CA ARG A 140 22.23 -12.46 -2.69
C ARG A 140 22.05 -13.98 -2.71
N GLU A 141 21.06 -14.51 -3.41
CA GLU A 141 20.86 -15.96 -3.54
C GLU A 141 22.05 -16.66 -4.20
N SER A 142 22.74 -16.01 -5.13
CA SER A 142 23.92 -16.60 -5.80
C SER A 142 25.16 -16.70 -4.90
N ILE A 143 25.18 -16.01 -3.76
CA ILE A 143 26.38 -15.87 -2.91
C ILE A 143 26.27 -16.69 -1.61
N PHE A 144 25.06 -16.90 -1.07
CA PHE A 144 24.88 -17.49 0.25
C PHE A 144 23.98 -18.72 0.23
N PHE A 145 24.57 -19.92 0.40
CA PHE A 145 23.89 -21.21 0.59
C PHE A 145 23.50 -21.47 2.07
N TYR A 146 23.08 -20.48 2.84
CA TYR A 146 22.72 -20.65 4.26
C TYR A 146 21.19 -20.73 4.46
N GLU A 147 20.72 -21.83 5.06
CA GLU A 147 19.30 -22.19 5.24
C GLU A 147 18.44 -21.15 5.99
N ASP A 148 19.00 -20.45 6.97
CA ASP A 148 18.26 -19.48 7.79
C ASP A 148 17.85 -18.20 7.04
N PHE A 149 18.46 -17.87 5.90
CA PHE A 149 18.18 -16.70 5.09
C PHE A 149 17.02 -16.90 4.10
N TYR A 150 16.61 -18.16 3.86
CA TYR A 150 15.60 -18.47 2.85
C TYR A 150 14.20 -17.95 3.17
N HIS A 151 13.83 -17.90 4.46
CA HIS A 151 12.48 -17.47 4.85
C HIS A 151 12.25 -15.98 4.63
N GLU A 152 13.24 -15.15 4.85
CA GLU A 152 13.15 -13.70 4.68
C GLU A 152 13.17 -13.31 3.18
N GLN A 153 14.00 -13.98 2.39
CA GLN A 153 14.12 -13.73 0.94
C GLN A 153 12.91 -14.19 0.14
N ALA A 154 12.25 -15.26 0.56
CA ALA A 154 11.04 -15.78 -0.10
C ALA A 154 9.92 -14.74 -0.16
N PHE A 155 9.92 -13.75 0.74
CA PHE A 155 8.92 -12.69 0.77
C PHE A 155 9.28 -11.49 -0.14
N TYR A 156 10.56 -11.11 -0.19
CA TYR A 156 10.98 -9.90 -0.91
C TYR A 156 10.79 -9.97 -2.42
N LYS A 157 11.02 -11.12 -3.05
CA LYS A 157 10.86 -11.28 -4.49
C LYS A 157 9.41 -11.11 -4.94
N PRO A 158 8.44 -11.86 -4.38
CA PRO A 158 7.04 -11.71 -4.75
C PRO A 158 6.53 -10.29 -4.52
N PHE A 159 6.95 -9.65 -3.43
CA PHE A 159 6.59 -8.28 -3.11
C PHE A 159 7.13 -7.30 -4.15
N ALA A 160 8.42 -7.38 -4.48
CA ALA A 160 9.06 -6.49 -5.46
C ALA A 160 8.44 -6.67 -6.86
N VAL A 161 8.19 -7.90 -7.29
CA VAL A 161 7.52 -8.17 -8.58
C VAL A 161 6.09 -7.66 -8.57
N GLY A 162 5.36 -7.83 -7.46
CA GLY A 162 4.02 -7.31 -7.30
C GLY A 162 3.99 -5.78 -7.46
N LEU A 163 4.86 -5.05 -6.76
CA LEU A 163 4.97 -3.61 -6.88
C LEU A 163 5.38 -3.15 -8.28
N LEU A 164 6.30 -3.88 -8.92
CA LEU A 164 6.72 -3.58 -10.30
C LEU A 164 5.54 -3.69 -11.27
N VAL A 165 4.73 -4.74 -11.14
CA VAL A 165 3.53 -4.94 -11.96
C VAL A 165 2.51 -3.84 -11.68
N GLY A 166 2.23 -3.52 -10.41
CA GLY A 166 1.33 -2.44 -10.03
C GLY A 166 1.77 -1.08 -10.58
N ALA A 167 3.06 -0.75 -10.45
CA ALA A 167 3.62 0.48 -10.99
C ALA A 167 3.55 0.53 -12.52
N ALA A 168 3.80 -0.60 -13.20
CA ALA A 168 3.67 -0.69 -14.65
C ALA A 168 2.22 -0.48 -15.11
N ILE A 169 1.25 -1.08 -14.43
CA ILE A 169 -0.18 -0.88 -14.72
C ILE A 169 -0.54 0.60 -14.54
N LEU A 170 -0.16 1.21 -13.41
CA LEU A 170 -0.45 2.62 -13.13
C LEU A 170 0.19 3.55 -14.17
N PHE A 171 1.42 3.28 -14.58
CA PHE A 171 2.09 4.00 -15.66
C PHE A 171 1.34 3.89 -16.98
N LEU A 172 0.96 2.67 -17.38
CA LEU A 172 0.22 2.45 -18.63
C LEU A 172 -1.16 3.11 -18.61
N LEU A 173 -1.86 3.06 -17.47
CA LEU A 173 -3.13 3.75 -17.28
C LEU A 173 -2.98 5.26 -17.44
N ASN A 174 -1.92 5.83 -16.84
CA ASN A 174 -1.65 7.26 -16.99
C ASN A 174 -1.34 7.65 -18.45
N GLN A 175 -0.64 6.81 -19.21
CA GLN A 175 -0.42 7.04 -20.65
C GLN A 175 -1.70 6.89 -21.46
N ALA A 176 -2.57 5.95 -21.10
CA ALA A 176 -3.81 5.67 -21.83
C ALA A 176 -5.00 6.51 -21.32
N ARG A 177 -4.78 7.42 -20.43
CA ARG A 177 -5.80 8.18 -19.66
C ARG A 177 -6.93 8.75 -20.51
N ARG A 178 -6.58 9.41 -21.63
CA ARG A 178 -7.55 10.05 -22.55
C ARG A 178 -8.52 9.07 -23.22
N ARG A 179 -8.32 7.75 -23.02
CA ARG A 179 -9.17 6.69 -23.60
C ARG A 179 -10.27 6.22 -22.66
N PHE A 180 -10.23 6.62 -21.40
CA PHE A 180 -11.15 6.14 -20.37
C PHE A 180 -11.99 7.29 -19.85
N GLU A 181 -13.25 7.01 -19.54
CA GLU A 181 -14.08 7.88 -18.73
C GLU A 181 -13.55 7.94 -17.29
N ALA A 182 -13.80 9.05 -16.59
CA ALA A 182 -13.26 9.29 -15.24
C ALA A 182 -13.58 8.15 -14.25
N ASP A 183 -14.81 7.63 -14.29
CA ASP A 183 -15.23 6.54 -13.40
C ASP A 183 -14.54 5.22 -13.74
N ALA A 184 -14.40 4.92 -15.04
CA ALA A 184 -13.69 3.72 -15.49
C ALA A 184 -12.19 3.80 -15.13
N TYR A 185 -11.58 4.98 -15.32
CA TYR A 185 -10.20 5.21 -14.94
C TYR A 185 -9.97 4.96 -13.46
N ARG A 186 -10.84 5.49 -12.59
CA ARG A 186 -10.77 5.28 -11.14
C ARG A 186 -10.76 3.80 -10.76
N VAL A 187 -11.70 3.03 -11.31
CA VAL A 187 -11.77 1.58 -11.07
C VAL A 187 -10.48 0.87 -11.51
N LEU A 188 -9.95 1.24 -12.68
CA LEU A 188 -8.71 0.64 -13.19
C LEU A 188 -7.49 0.99 -12.33
N VAL A 189 -7.43 2.21 -11.79
CA VAL A 189 -6.37 2.66 -10.87
C VAL A 189 -6.48 1.90 -9.54
N ASP A 190 -7.68 1.68 -9.02
CA ASP A 190 -7.89 0.83 -7.82
C ASP A 190 -7.43 -0.62 -8.08
N VAL A 191 -7.69 -1.17 -9.28
CA VAL A 191 -7.19 -2.49 -9.69
C VAL A 191 -5.66 -2.53 -9.71
N ALA A 192 -4.99 -1.45 -10.09
CA ALA A 192 -3.53 -1.39 -10.07
C ALA A 192 -2.94 -1.58 -8.66
N VAL A 193 -3.65 -1.13 -7.60
CA VAL A 193 -3.24 -1.35 -6.19
C VAL A 193 -3.48 -2.79 -5.75
N VAL A 194 -4.50 -3.43 -6.27
CA VAL A 194 -4.84 -4.82 -5.92
C VAL A 194 -3.98 -5.84 -6.70
N ALA A 195 -3.54 -5.49 -7.91
CA ALA A 195 -2.72 -6.36 -8.75
C ALA A 195 -1.46 -6.91 -8.05
N PRO A 196 -0.68 -6.14 -7.27
CA PRO A 196 0.45 -6.65 -6.49
C PRO A 196 0.10 -7.83 -5.58
N VAL A 197 -1.10 -7.83 -4.99
CA VAL A 197 -1.56 -8.90 -4.10
C VAL A 197 -1.75 -10.20 -4.88
N PHE A 198 -2.36 -10.12 -6.06
CA PHE A 198 -2.53 -11.29 -6.93
C PHE A 198 -1.19 -11.86 -7.39
N VAL A 199 -0.27 -10.99 -7.82
CA VAL A 199 1.07 -11.41 -8.24
C VAL A 199 1.80 -12.08 -7.09
N PHE A 200 1.74 -11.50 -5.89
CA PHE A 200 2.32 -12.07 -4.68
C PHE A 200 1.77 -13.49 -4.40
N TRP A 201 0.45 -13.66 -4.45
CA TRP A 201 -0.20 -14.95 -4.25
C TRP A 201 0.21 -16.00 -5.28
N VAL A 202 0.23 -15.62 -6.56
CA VAL A 202 0.63 -16.51 -7.65
C VAL A 202 2.09 -16.96 -7.49
N MET A 203 2.98 -16.03 -7.15
CA MET A 203 4.39 -16.37 -6.95
C MET A 203 4.61 -17.31 -5.76
N ILE A 204 3.93 -17.09 -4.64
CA ILE A 204 4.01 -18.00 -3.48
C ILE A 204 3.46 -19.39 -3.83
N ALA A 205 2.36 -19.46 -4.58
CA ALA A 205 1.79 -20.74 -4.99
C ALA A 205 2.77 -21.53 -5.88
N ILE A 206 3.41 -20.86 -6.85
CA ILE A 206 4.41 -21.48 -7.73
C ILE A 206 5.63 -21.95 -6.93
N ASP A 207 6.17 -21.13 -6.03
CA ASP A 207 7.31 -21.50 -5.20
C ASP A 207 6.97 -22.65 -4.23
N GLY A 208 5.73 -22.73 -3.75
CA GLY A 208 5.24 -23.83 -2.92
C GLY A 208 5.18 -25.17 -3.66
N GLU A 209 4.75 -25.18 -4.92
CA GLU A 209 4.70 -26.39 -5.76
C GLU A 209 6.09 -26.90 -6.16
N LEU A 210 7.07 -26.00 -6.30
CA LEU A 210 8.44 -26.39 -6.67
C LEU A 210 9.22 -27.01 -5.49
N ARG A 211 8.72 -26.91 -4.28
CA ARG A 211 9.35 -27.43 -3.04
C ARG A 211 8.77 -28.75 -2.55
N THR A 212 7.68 -29.24 -3.12
CA THR A 212 7.07 -30.55 -2.86
C THR A 212 7.57 -31.58 -3.86
#